data_813eaabe06935c43f3cf4dbf7b3ca8b5
#
_entry.id   813eaabe06935c43f3cf4dbf7b3ca8b5
#
_cell.length_a   1.000
_cell.length_b   1.000
_cell.length_c   1.000
_cell.angle_alpha   90.00
_cell.angle_beta   90.00
_cell.angle_gamma   90.00
#
_symmetry.space_group_name_H-M   'P 1'
#
loop_
_entity.id
_entity.type
_entity.pdbx_description
1 polymer ?
#
loop_
_entity_poly.entity_id
_entity_poly.type
_entity_poly.pdbx_seq_one_letter_code
_entity_poly.pdbx_strand_id
1 'polypeptide(L)'
;IRRFNLRTGDTITGTIRPPKEGERYFALLKVNQINYDTPENSRNKILFENLTPLFPTEQMVMELGNGTTEDLTSRVVDLVAPIGKGQRSIIVAPPKAGKTMLLQNIAQSIVRNNPDVILIVLLIDERPEEVTEMERTVRGEVVASTFDEAPARHVQVAEMVIEKAKRLVEHGQDVVILLDSITRLGRAYNTVVPSSGKVLTGG
;
A
#
# COMPACT_ATOMS: atom_id res chain seq x y z
N ILE A 1 -12.57 19.59 -7.44
CA ILE A 1 -12.31 18.34 -8.21
C ILE A 1 -12.04 18.72 -9.67
N ARG A 2 -12.98 19.24 -10.43
CA ARG A 2 -12.83 19.53 -11.90
C ARG A 2 -11.67 20.45 -12.24
N ARG A 3 -11.40 21.50 -11.43
CA ARG A 3 -10.34 22.50 -11.68
C ARG A 3 -8.92 21.91 -11.70
N PHE A 4 -8.68 20.86 -10.89
CA PHE A 4 -7.37 20.24 -10.73
C PHE A 4 -7.29 18.81 -11.30
N ASN A 5 -8.33 18.36 -12.00
CA ASN A 5 -8.45 17.00 -12.53
C ASN A 5 -8.17 15.90 -11.48
N LEU A 6 -8.72 16.10 -10.26
CA LEU A 6 -8.52 15.17 -9.15
C LEU A 6 -9.26 13.85 -9.39
N ARG A 7 -8.58 12.77 -9.07
CA ARG A 7 -9.08 11.38 -9.17
C ARG A 7 -9.12 10.72 -7.80
N THR A 8 -9.81 9.60 -7.72
CA THR A 8 -9.78 8.74 -6.53
C THR A 8 -8.35 8.33 -6.23
N GLY A 9 -7.96 8.38 -4.95
CA GLY A 9 -6.60 8.07 -4.50
C GLY A 9 -5.66 9.28 -4.42
N ASP A 10 -6.00 10.43 -5.01
CA ASP A 10 -5.18 11.64 -4.84
C ASP A 10 -5.14 12.10 -3.39
N THR A 11 -3.93 12.33 -2.88
CA THR A 11 -3.69 12.95 -1.56
C THR A 11 -3.59 14.46 -1.73
N ILE A 12 -4.40 15.20 -0.98
CA ILE A 12 -4.49 16.65 -1.10
C ILE A 12 -4.12 17.31 0.22
N THR A 13 -3.17 18.25 0.15
CA THR A 13 -2.87 19.17 1.23
C THR A 13 -3.49 20.53 0.91
N GLY A 14 -4.27 21.09 1.85
CA GLY A 14 -4.97 22.34 1.59
C GLY A 14 -5.70 22.90 2.80
N THR A 15 -6.37 24.02 2.58
CA THR A 15 -7.20 24.67 3.58
C THR A 15 -8.64 24.19 3.44
N ILE A 16 -9.23 23.75 4.53
CA ILE A 16 -10.62 23.32 4.62
C ILE A 16 -11.44 24.25 5.51
N ARG A 17 -12.75 24.27 5.33
CA ARG A 17 -13.71 24.82 6.28
C ARG A 17 -14.62 23.74 6.84
N PRO A 18 -15.12 23.90 8.07
CA PRO A 18 -16.10 22.97 8.61
C PRO A 18 -17.39 22.96 7.78
N PRO A 19 -18.16 21.87 7.83
CA PRO A 19 -19.46 21.78 7.20
C PRO A 19 -20.39 22.88 7.70
N LYS A 20 -21.18 23.48 6.81
CA LYS A 20 -22.31 24.32 7.17
C LYS A 20 -23.52 23.46 7.52
N GLU A 21 -24.55 24.08 8.07
CA GLU A 21 -25.82 23.42 8.37
C GLU A 21 -26.36 22.74 7.11
N GLY A 22 -26.60 21.41 7.17
CA GLY A 22 -27.02 20.57 6.03
C GLY A 22 -25.89 19.98 5.17
N GLU A 23 -24.63 20.34 5.36
CA GLU A 23 -23.49 19.71 4.68
C GLU A 23 -22.95 18.55 5.50
N ARG A 24 -22.60 17.43 4.83
CA ARG A 24 -22.04 16.23 5.48
C ARG A 24 -20.50 16.23 5.52
N TYR A 25 -19.84 17.04 4.69
CA TYR A 25 -18.40 16.98 4.46
C TYR A 25 -17.75 18.36 4.59
N PHE A 26 -16.47 18.36 4.97
CA PHE A 26 -15.65 19.55 4.94
C PHE A 26 -15.47 20.05 3.51
N ALA A 27 -15.57 21.36 3.31
CA ALA A 27 -15.33 21.95 2.01
C ALA A 27 -13.85 22.35 1.87
N LEU A 28 -13.21 21.88 0.79
CA LEU A 28 -11.86 22.27 0.42
C LEU A 28 -11.88 23.68 -0.17
N LEU A 29 -11.22 24.64 0.48
CA LEU A 29 -11.15 26.03 0.04
C LEU A 29 -9.97 26.29 -0.87
N LYS A 30 -8.80 25.76 -0.53
CA LYS A 30 -7.56 25.96 -1.27
C LYS A 30 -6.76 24.65 -1.32
N VAL A 31 -6.22 24.34 -2.48
CA VAL A 31 -5.29 23.23 -2.68
C VAL A 31 -3.88 23.81 -2.68
N ASN A 32 -3.04 23.33 -1.79
CA ASN A 32 -1.64 23.71 -1.69
C ASN A 32 -0.75 22.69 -2.41
N GLN A 33 -1.02 21.39 -2.22
CA GLN A 33 -0.28 20.30 -2.85
C GLN A 33 -1.23 19.18 -3.28
N ILE A 34 -0.84 18.45 -4.30
CA ILE A 34 -1.47 17.22 -4.78
C ILE A 34 -0.39 16.15 -4.86
N ASN A 35 -0.54 15.04 -4.12
CA ASN A 35 0.43 13.94 -4.05
C ASN A 35 1.86 14.41 -3.74
N TYR A 36 1.97 15.34 -2.78
CA TYR A 36 3.21 15.98 -2.32
C TYR A 36 3.89 16.92 -3.35
N ASP A 37 3.26 17.17 -4.49
CA ASP A 37 3.76 18.05 -5.55
C ASP A 37 2.87 19.30 -5.71
N THR A 38 3.35 20.27 -6.50
CA THR A 38 2.58 21.47 -6.79
C THR A 38 1.37 21.17 -7.69
N PRO A 39 0.27 21.92 -7.56
CA PRO A 39 -0.90 21.72 -8.41
C PRO A 39 -0.65 21.93 -9.90
N GLU A 40 0.36 22.73 -10.25
CA GLU A 40 0.80 23.00 -11.62
C GLU A 40 1.39 21.75 -12.27
N ASN A 41 2.33 21.07 -11.58
CA ASN A 41 2.99 19.84 -12.05
C ASN A 41 1.98 18.71 -12.22
N SER A 42 1.00 18.62 -11.31
CA SER A 42 -0.05 17.60 -11.35
C SER A 42 -0.91 17.60 -12.62
N ARG A 43 -0.90 18.70 -13.42
CA ARG A 43 -1.70 18.79 -14.66
C ARG A 43 -1.11 18.00 -15.82
N ASN A 44 0.20 17.85 -15.87
CA ASN A 44 0.93 17.26 -17.00
C ASN A 44 1.36 15.82 -16.75
N LYS A 45 0.81 15.18 -15.73
CA LYS A 45 1.15 13.79 -15.38
C LYS A 45 0.67 12.80 -16.43
N ILE A 46 1.45 11.75 -16.65
CA ILE A 46 1.04 10.59 -17.44
C ILE A 46 0.19 9.68 -16.53
N LEU A 47 -0.97 9.29 -17.01
CA LEU A 47 -1.86 8.37 -16.27
C LEU A 47 -1.20 7.01 -16.10
N PHE A 48 -1.43 6.35 -14.95
CA PHE A 48 -0.85 5.04 -14.65
C PHE A 48 -1.13 4.01 -15.73
N GLU A 49 -2.32 4.02 -16.29
CA GLU A 49 -2.77 3.11 -17.35
C GLU A 49 -2.00 3.28 -18.67
N ASN A 50 -1.35 4.42 -18.85
CA ASN A 50 -0.56 4.75 -20.04
C ASN A 50 0.96 4.57 -19.82
N LEU A 51 1.39 4.17 -18.61
CA LEU A 51 2.78 3.86 -18.35
C LEU A 51 3.19 2.54 -18.96
N THR A 52 4.37 2.48 -19.52
CA THR A 52 4.93 1.23 -20.07
C THR A 52 5.50 0.37 -18.93
N PRO A 53 4.99 -0.85 -18.71
CA PRO A 53 5.56 -1.75 -17.72
C PRO A 53 6.95 -2.22 -18.17
N LEU A 54 7.90 -2.20 -17.25
CA LEU A 54 9.28 -2.68 -17.47
C LEU A 54 9.58 -3.84 -16.53
N PHE A 55 10.54 -4.68 -16.93
CA PHE A 55 11.12 -5.65 -16.02
C PHE A 55 11.93 -4.93 -14.93
N PRO A 56 11.97 -5.45 -13.70
CA PRO A 56 12.80 -4.90 -12.63
C PRO A 56 14.27 -4.89 -13.04
N THR A 57 14.88 -3.71 -13.09
CA THR A 57 16.29 -3.51 -13.42
C THR A 57 17.09 -2.96 -12.24
N GLU A 58 16.42 -2.47 -11.23
CA GLU A 58 17.01 -1.89 -10.02
C GLU A 58 16.60 -2.72 -8.80
N GLN A 59 17.60 -3.30 -8.14
CA GLN A 59 17.39 -4.08 -6.92
C GLN A 59 17.16 -3.17 -5.73
N MET A 60 16.21 -3.54 -4.90
CA MET A 60 16.00 -2.97 -3.56
C MET A 60 16.75 -3.85 -2.55
N VAL A 61 17.93 -3.43 -2.13
CA VAL A 61 18.75 -4.20 -1.18
C VAL A 61 18.09 -4.23 0.19
N MET A 62 17.94 -5.43 0.76
CA MET A 62 17.34 -5.63 2.08
C MET A 62 18.37 -5.70 3.20
N GLU A 63 19.60 -6.15 2.91
CA GLU A 63 20.67 -6.25 3.90
C GLU A 63 21.03 -4.88 4.49
N LEU A 64 21.11 -4.81 5.82
CA LEU A 64 21.42 -3.58 6.55
C LEU A 64 22.90 -3.47 6.97
N GLY A 65 23.66 -4.55 6.89
CA GLY A 65 25.08 -4.62 7.24
C GLY A 65 25.39 -4.47 8.73
N ASN A 66 24.41 -4.69 9.60
CA ASN A 66 24.57 -4.49 11.06
C ASN A 66 24.88 -5.80 11.83
N GLY A 67 24.88 -6.95 11.16
CA GLY A 67 25.22 -8.25 11.74
C GLY A 67 24.20 -8.81 12.75
N THR A 68 22.99 -8.24 12.79
CA THR A 68 21.92 -8.72 13.68
C THR A 68 21.19 -9.93 13.08
N THR A 69 20.33 -10.58 13.87
CA THR A 69 19.50 -11.69 13.37
C THR A 69 18.50 -11.23 12.31
N GLU A 70 17.98 -10.01 12.45
CA GLU A 70 17.10 -9.39 11.44
C GLU A 70 17.84 -9.17 10.12
N ASP A 71 19.11 -8.76 10.20
CA ASP A 71 19.95 -8.56 9.03
C ASP A 71 20.24 -9.88 8.30
N LEU A 72 20.43 -10.97 9.04
CA LEU A 72 20.59 -12.30 8.46
C LEU A 72 19.35 -12.69 7.61
N THR A 73 18.16 -12.41 8.10
CA THR A 73 16.90 -12.65 7.36
C THR A 73 16.87 -11.82 6.07
N SER A 74 17.19 -10.54 6.15
CA SER A 74 17.21 -9.62 5.01
C SER A 74 18.26 -10.04 3.97
N ARG A 75 19.44 -10.46 4.42
CA ARG A 75 20.50 -11.00 3.57
C ARG A 75 20.10 -12.29 2.86
N VAL A 76 19.38 -13.19 3.54
CA VAL A 76 18.85 -14.41 2.92
C VAL A 76 17.85 -14.05 1.80
N VAL A 77 17.00 -13.04 2.01
CA VAL A 77 16.09 -12.55 0.96
C VAL A 77 16.86 -12.06 -0.25
N ASP A 78 17.89 -11.23 -0.06
CA ASP A 78 18.72 -10.71 -1.15
C ASP A 78 19.43 -11.81 -1.96
N LEU A 79 19.85 -12.90 -1.29
CA LEU A 79 20.54 -14.00 -1.95
C LEU A 79 19.62 -14.99 -2.68
N VAL A 80 18.43 -15.24 -2.13
CA VAL A 80 17.54 -16.32 -2.62
C VAL A 80 16.40 -15.76 -3.49
N ALA A 81 15.88 -14.59 -3.14
CA ALA A 81 14.72 -13.97 -3.78
C ALA A 81 14.87 -12.44 -3.81
N PRO A 82 15.86 -11.89 -4.53
CA PRO A 82 16.09 -10.45 -4.58
C PRO A 82 14.84 -9.71 -5.06
N ILE A 83 14.55 -8.58 -4.42
CA ILE A 83 13.38 -7.75 -4.72
C ILE A 83 13.83 -6.56 -5.54
N GLY A 84 13.16 -6.29 -6.66
CA GLY A 84 13.44 -5.15 -7.53
C GLY A 84 12.26 -4.17 -7.61
N LYS A 85 12.55 -2.93 -8.00
CA LYS A 85 11.51 -1.93 -8.27
C LYS A 85 10.60 -2.40 -9.40
N GLY A 86 9.28 -2.33 -9.19
CA GLY A 86 8.27 -2.84 -10.12
C GLY A 86 7.96 -4.34 -10.01
N GLN A 87 8.65 -5.07 -9.12
CA GLN A 87 8.42 -6.49 -8.93
C GLN A 87 7.18 -6.77 -8.08
N ARG A 88 6.50 -7.87 -8.41
CA ARG A 88 5.46 -8.48 -7.59
C ARG A 88 5.99 -9.77 -6.99
N SER A 89 5.96 -9.88 -5.67
CA SER A 89 6.45 -11.04 -4.93
C SER A 89 5.35 -11.60 -4.03
N ILE A 90 5.41 -12.89 -3.75
CA ILE A 90 4.50 -13.55 -2.82
C ILE A 90 5.30 -14.30 -1.75
N ILE A 91 4.91 -14.10 -0.49
CA ILE A 91 5.45 -14.84 0.65
C ILE A 91 4.47 -15.96 0.99
N VAL A 92 4.90 -17.20 0.75
CA VAL A 92 4.14 -18.39 1.10
C VAL A 92 4.70 -18.97 2.38
N ALA A 93 3.90 -18.97 3.44
CA ALA A 93 4.31 -19.44 4.76
C ALA A 93 3.19 -20.22 5.44
N PRO A 94 3.49 -21.37 6.08
CA PRO A 94 2.51 -22.04 6.94
C PRO A 94 2.17 -21.16 8.16
N PRO A 95 1.07 -21.45 8.85
CA PRO A 95 0.73 -20.73 10.09
C PRO A 95 1.87 -20.78 11.10
N LYS A 96 2.13 -19.66 11.79
CA LYS A 96 3.16 -19.54 12.84
C LYS A 96 4.62 -19.71 12.38
N ALA A 97 4.89 -19.57 11.08
CA ALA A 97 6.25 -19.66 10.52
C ALA A 97 7.01 -18.32 10.48
N GLY A 98 6.52 -17.28 11.15
CA GLY A 98 7.22 -15.98 11.22
C GLY A 98 6.94 -15.03 10.04
N LYS A 99 5.83 -15.22 9.30
CA LYS A 99 5.45 -14.36 8.16
C LYS A 99 5.43 -12.86 8.54
N THR A 100 4.80 -12.52 9.65
CA THR A 100 4.69 -11.12 10.12
C THR A 100 6.06 -10.53 10.44
N MET A 101 6.94 -11.28 11.10
CA MET A 101 8.32 -10.86 11.36
C MET A 101 9.10 -10.62 10.07
N LEU A 102 8.95 -11.52 9.09
CA LEU A 102 9.59 -11.35 7.78
C LEU A 102 9.09 -10.08 7.07
N LEU A 103 7.78 -9.80 7.10
CA LEU A 103 7.22 -8.56 6.54
C LEU A 103 7.73 -7.31 7.27
N GLN A 104 7.83 -7.35 8.59
CA GLN A 104 8.41 -6.25 9.38
C GLN A 104 9.89 -6.00 9.03
N ASN A 105 10.69 -7.06 8.90
CA ASN A 105 12.10 -6.95 8.51
C ASN A 105 12.24 -6.36 7.11
N ILE A 106 11.45 -6.82 6.14
CA ILE A 106 11.41 -6.27 4.77
C ILE A 106 11.01 -4.79 4.82
N ALA A 107 9.96 -4.44 5.57
CA ALA A 107 9.51 -3.06 5.71
C ALA A 107 10.61 -2.14 6.27
N GLN A 108 11.28 -2.56 7.34
CA GLN A 108 12.37 -1.81 7.96
C GLN A 108 13.57 -1.64 7.02
N SER A 109 13.93 -2.71 6.30
CA SER A 109 15.01 -2.69 5.31
C SER A 109 14.72 -1.73 4.17
N ILE A 110 13.49 -1.75 3.63
CA ILE A 110 13.07 -0.84 2.56
C ILE A 110 13.21 0.61 3.00
N VAL A 111 12.63 0.97 4.14
CA VAL A 111 12.64 2.35 4.65
C VAL A 111 14.05 2.83 4.94
N ARG A 112 14.92 1.95 5.43
CA ARG A 112 16.28 2.32 5.79
C ARG A 112 17.20 2.48 4.59
N ASN A 113 17.11 1.57 3.63
CA ASN A 113 17.99 1.55 2.47
C ASN A 113 17.46 2.38 1.29
N ASN A 114 16.15 2.67 1.28
CA ASN A 114 15.48 3.42 0.22
C ASN A 114 14.59 4.51 0.83
N PRO A 115 15.17 5.60 1.38
CA PRO A 115 14.43 6.62 2.12
C PRO A 115 13.40 7.39 1.27
N ASP A 116 13.56 7.41 -0.04
CA ASP A 116 12.65 8.08 -0.98
C ASP A 116 11.44 7.24 -1.37
N VAL A 117 11.43 5.95 -1.02
CA VAL A 117 10.31 5.05 -1.32
C VAL A 117 9.16 5.28 -0.34
N ILE A 118 7.97 5.40 -0.88
CA ILE A 118 6.74 5.45 -0.09
C ILE A 118 6.29 4.02 0.22
N LEU A 119 6.38 3.66 1.50
CA LEU A 119 5.96 2.36 1.99
C LEU A 119 4.52 2.42 2.52
N ILE A 120 3.65 1.57 1.99
CA ILE A 120 2.28 1.37 2.46
C ILE A 120 2.14 -0.09 2.93
N VAL A 121 1.73 -0.28 4.16
CA VAL A 121 1.40 -1.61 4.72
C VAL A 121 -0.12 -1.73 4.76
N LEU A 122 -0.66 -2.70 4.03
CA LEU A 122 -2.09 -2.96 3.93
C LEU A 122 -2.43 -4.26 4.68
N LEU A 123 -3.16 -4.10 5.79
CA LEU A 123 -3.57 -5.20 6.66
C LEU A 123 -5.06 -5.46 6.47
N ILE A 124 -5.41 -6.66 5.99
CA ILE A 124 -6.79 -7.06 5.70
C ILE A 124 -7.22 -8.21 6.60
N ASP A 125 -8.31 -7.99 7.34
CA ASP A 125 -8.90 -8.97 8.26
C ASP A 125 -7.91 -9.38 9.35
N GLU A 126 -7.03 -8.44 9.77
CA GLU A 126 -6.07 -8.65 10.85
C GLU A 126 -6.63 -8.17 12.20
N ARG A 127 -5.99 -8.59 13.29
CA ARG A 127 -6.39 -8.22 14.64
C ARG A 127 -5.89 -6.82 15.00
N PRO A 128 -6.64 -6.04 15.80
CA PRO A 128 -6.24 -4.68 16.21
C PRO A 128 -4.86 -4.62 16.88
N GLU A 129 -4.49 -5.64 17.66
CA GLU A 129 -3.17 -5.72 18.29
C GLU A 129 -2.03 -5.88 17.27
N GLU A 130 -2.24 -6.65 16.19
CA GLU A 130 -1.27 -6.81 15.11
C GLU A 130 -1.12 -5.52 14.29
N VAL A 131 -2.23 -4.79 14.08
CA VAL A 131 -2.21 -3.47 13.45
C VAL A 131 -1.39 -2.49 14.28
N THR A 132 -1.65 -2.42 15.58
CA THR A 132 -0.92 -1.51 16.50
C THR A 132 0.57 -1.85 16.56
N GLU A 133 0.93 -3.13 16.55
CA GLU A 133 2.33 -3.57 16.52
C GLU A 133 3.02 -3.13 15.22
N MET A 134 2.36 -3.29 14.07
CA MET A 134 2.89 -2.87 12.77
C MET A 134 3.10 -1.35 12.73
N GLU A 135 2.14 -0.55 13.21
CA GLU A 135 2.24 0.91 13.29
C GLU A 135 3.41 1.39 14.16
N ARG A 136 3.73 0.65 15.24
CA ARG A 136 4.86 0.96 16.12
C ARG A 136 6.20 0.58 15.53
N THR A 137 6.24 -0.49 14.74
CA THR A 137 7.48 -1.13 14.26
C THR A 137 7.92 -0.57 12.92
N VAL A 138 6.98 -0.19 12.07
CA VAL A 138 7.25 0.20 10.68
C VAL A 138 7.09 1.70 10.49
N ARG A 139 8.10 2.35 9.92
CA ARG A 139 8.02 3.75 9.49
C ARG A 139 7.43 3.82 8.08
N GLY A 140 6.12 3.70 7.97
CA GLY A 140 5.37 3.74 6.72
C GLY A 140 3.93 4.07 7.00
N GLU A 141 3.12 4.19 5.96
CA GLU A 141 1.68 4.35 6.12
C GLU A 141 1.06 2.97 6.36
N VAL A 142 0.47 2.74 7.53
CA VAL A 142 -0.27 1.52 7.84
C VAL A 142 -1.75 1.78 7.60
N VAL A 143 -2.35 1.01 6.71
CA VAL A 143 -3.78 1.05 6.41
C VAL A 143 -4.36 -0.32 6.74
N ALA A 144 -5.36 -0.34 7.59
CA ALA A 144 -5.95 -1.59 8.06
C ALA A 144 -7.47 -1.62 7.88
N SER A 145 -7.98 -2.83 7.68
CA SER A 145 -9.37 -3.17 7.85
C SER A 145 -9.43 -4.42 8.73
N THR A 146 -9.92 -4.26 9.96
CA THR A 146 -9.85 -5.27 11.01
C THR A 146 -10.92 -6.37 10.84
N PHE A 147 -10.74 -7.49 11.53
CA PHE A 147 -11.56 -8.70 11.37
C PHE A 147 -13.05 -8.52 11.70
N ASP A 148 -13.40 -7.48 12.44
CA ASP A 148 -14.77 -7.11 12.81
C ASP A 148 -15.51 -6.30 11.73
N GLU A 149 -14.80 -5.84 10.69
CA GLU A 149 -15.40 -5.12 9.58
C GLU A 149 -16.00 -6.05 8.52
N ALA A 150 -16.99 -5.54 7.78
CA ALA A 150 -17.63 -6.31 6.71
C ALA A 150 -16.69 -6.54 5.50
N PRO A 151 -16.82 -7.68 4.76
CA PRO A 151 -15.99 -7.97 3.58
C PRO A 151 -15.96 -6.85 2.53
N ALA A 152 -17.05 -6.13 2.33
CA ALA A 152 -17.11 -4.98 1.43
C ALA A 152 -16.16 -3.85 1.86
N ARG A 153 -15.92 -3.69 3.17
CA ARG A 153 -14.96 -2.71 3.68
C ARG A 153 -13.53 -3.11 3.37
N HIS A 154 -13.19 -4.39 3.51
CA HIS A 154 -11.87 -4.92 3.13
C HIS A 154 -11.54 -4.63 1.67
N VAL A 155 -12.49 -4.90 0.77
CA VAL A 155 -12.35 -4.60 -0.67
C VAL A 155 -12.19 -3.09 -0.89
N GLN A 156 -13.04 -2.27 -0.30
CA GLN A 156 -12.99 -0.82 -0.45
C GLN A 156 -11.65 -0.22 0.01
N VAL A 157 -11.12 -0.68 1.14
CA VAL A 157 -9.83 -0.22 1.67
C VAL A 157 -8.69 -0.62 0.73
N ALA A 158 -8.69 -1.87 0.25
CA ALA A 158 -7.68 -2.34 -0.69
C ALA A 158 -7.70 -1.57 -2.01
N GLU A 159 -8.87 -1.32 -2.58
CA GLU A 159 -9.02 -0.51 -3.80
C GLU A 159 -8.53 0.91 -3.59
N MET A 160 -8.83 1.53 -2.45
CA MET A 160 -8.38 2.87 -2.13
C MET A 160 -6.84 2.96 -2.04
N VAL A 161 -6.19 1.98 -1.41
CA VAL A 161 -4.72 1.90 -1.32
C VAL A 161 -4.10 1.75 -2.71
N ILE A 162 -4.65 0.88 -3.56
CA ILE A 162 -4.17 0.70 -4.93
C ILE A 162 -4.31 1.98 -5.74
N GLU A 163 -5.47 2.65 -5.68
CA GLU A 163 -5.67 3.92 -6.38
C GLU A 163 -4.73 5.01 -5.86
N LYS A 164 -4.49 5.08 -4.56
CA LYS A 164 -3.49 5.99 -3.98
C LYS A 164 -2.09 5.71 -4.51
N ALA A 165 -1.67 4.45 -4.54
CA ALA A 165 -0.36 4.07 -5.07
C ALA A 165 -0.20 4.45 -6.54
N LYS A 166 -1.22 4.20 -7.37
CA LYS A 166 -1.22 4.64 -8.77
C LYS A 166 -1.04 6.15 -8.91
N ARG A 167 -1.74 6.95 -8.08
CA ARG A 167 -1.61 8.42 -8.10
C ARG A 167 -0.20 8.88 -7.73
N LEU A 168 0.44 8.24 -6.75
CA LEU A 168 1.81 8.53 -6.36
C LEU A 168 2.81 8.20 -7.47
N VAL A 169 2.64 7.04 -8.13
CA VAL A 169 3.48 6.64 -9.28
C VAL A 169 3.33 7.61 -10.45
N GLU A 170 2.13 8.14 -10.73
CA GLU A 170 1.91 9.18 -11.74
C GLU A 170 2.70 10.47 -11.48
N HIS A 171 3.14 10.69 -10.24
CA HIS A 171 3.99 11.80 -9.82
C HIS A 171 5.46 11.41 -9.66
N GLY A 172 5.86 10.26 -10.22
CA GLY A 172 7.26 9.78 -10.21
C GLY A 172 7.74 9.26 -8.86
N GLN A 173 6.82 8.93 -7.94
CA GLN A 173 7.19 8.35 -6.65
C GLN A 173 7.33 6.83 -6.77
N ASP A 174 8.36 6.27 -6.15
CA ASP A 174 8.47 4.82 -5.95
C ASP A 174 7.60 4.39 -4.79
N VAL A 175 6.72 3.42 -5.01
CA VAL A 175 5.77 2.94 -4.00
C VAL A 175 5.90 1.45 -3.79
N VAL A 176 6.01 1.03 -2.55
CA VAL A 176 5.94 -0.37 -2.14
C VAL A 176 4.70 -0.62 -1.31
N ILE A 177 3.94 -1.65 -1.67
CA ILE A 177 2.79 -2.13 -0.89
C ILE A 177 3.12 -3.49 -0.31
N LEU A 178 3.10 -3.60 1.01
CA LEU A 178 3.15 -4.87 1.72
C LEU A 178 1.73 -5.26 2.14
N LEU A 179 1.23 -6.37 1.60
CA LEU A 179 -0.14 -6.84 1.85
C LEU A 179 -0.13 -8.07 2.77
N ASP A 180 -0.77 -7.97 3.90
CA ASP A 180 -1.09 -9.08 4.77
C ASP A 180 -2.62 -9.16 5.00
N SER A 181 -3.38 -10.11 4.42
CA SER A 181 -2.90 -11.12 3.49
C SER A 181 -3.79 -11.17 2.23
N ILE A 182 -3.17 -11.57 1.12
CA ILE A 182 -3.88 -11.74 -0.17
C ILE A 182 -4.97 -12.83 -0.07
N THR A 183 -4.78 -13.86 0.76
CA THR A 183 -5.78 -14.91 0.98
C THR A 183 -7.06 -14.34 1.57
N ARG A 184 -6.96 -13.47 2.57
CA ARG A 184 -8.10 -12.84 3.23
C ARG A 184 -8.78 -11.84 2.32
N LEU A 185 -8.01 -11.08 1.57
CA LEU A 185 -8.53 -10.17 0.54
C LEU A 185 -9.29 -10.95 -0.55
N GLY A 186 -8.75 -12.07 -1.02
CA GLY A 186 -9.42 -12.93 -2.00
C GLY A 186 -10.75 -13.48 -1.50
N ARG A 187 -10.83 -13.89 -0.22
CA ARG A 187 -12.11 -14.29 0.41
C ARG A 187 -13.11 -13.15 0.46
N ALA A 188 -12.67 -11.93 0.78
CA ALA A 188 -13.54 -10.75 0.79
C ALA A 188 -14.11 -10.48 -0.62
N TYR A 189 -13.28 -10.54 -1.65
CA TYR A 189 -13.73 -10.40 -3.03
C TYR A 189 -14.73 -11.48 -3.43
N ASN A 190 -14.49 -12.75 -3.08
CA ASN A 190 -15.42 -13.85 -3.36
C ASN A 190 -16.80 -13.65 -2.71
N THR A 191 -16.84 -12.94 -1.58
CA THR A 191 -18.11 -12.65 -0.87
C THR A 191 -18.84 -11.46 -1.52
N VAL A 192 -18.12 -10.46 -2.01
CA VAL A 192 -18.69 -9.19 -2.49
C VAL A 192 -19.09 -9.25 -3.97
N VAL A 193 -18.29 -9.96 -4.79
CA VAL A 193 -18.54 -10.06 -6.23
C VAL A 193 -19.72 -11.00 -6.50
N PRO A 194 -20.66 -10.62 -7.39
CA PRO A 194 -21.77 -11.49 -7.76
C PRO A 194 -21.29 -12.87 -8.24
N SER A 195 -21.93 -13.92 -7.76
CA SER A 195 -21.57 -15.29 -8.12
C SER A 195 -21.69 -15.52 -9.62
N SER A 196 -20.64 -16.02 -10.26
CA SER A 196 -20.65 -16.47 -11.66
C SER A 196 -21.35 -17.81 -11.86
N GLY A 197 -21.87 -18.44 -10.80
CA GLY A 197 -22.42 -19.79 -10.79
C GLY A 197 -21.38 -20.93 -10.85
N LYS A 198 -20.10 -20.60 -10.97
CA LYS A 198 -19.00 -21.58 -10.92
C LYS A 198 -18.30 -21.48 -9.57
N VAL A 199 -18.38 -22.56 -8.78
CA VAL A 199 -17.66 -22.68 -7.50
C VAL A 199 -16.35 -23.40 -7.79
N LEU A 200 -15.23 -22.74 -7.46
CA LEU A 200 -13.91 -23.36 -7.52
C LEU A 200 -13.60 -24.00 -6.17
N THR A 201 -12.97 -25.18 -6.21
CA THR A 201 -12.49 -25.87 -4.99
C THR A 201 -11.40 -25.03 -4.32
N GLY A 202 -11.60 -24.68 -3.05
CA GLY A 202 -10.63 -23.94 -2.23
C GLY A 202 -10.85 -22.43 -2.13
N GLY A 203 -11.98 -21.91 -2.64
CA GLY A 203 -12.41 -20.51 -2.48
C GLY A 203 -13.33 -20.33 -1.28
#